data_2bfc4c42e37d43d50845af85b7429e84
#
_entry.id   2bfc4c42e37d43d50845af85b7429e84
#
_cell.length_a   1.000
_cell.length_b   1.000
_cell.length_c   1.000
_cell.angle_alpha   90.00
_cell.angle_beta   90.00
_cell.angle_gamma   90.00
#
_symmetry.space_group_name_H-M   'P 1'
#
loop_
_entity.id
_entity.type
_entity.pdbx_description
1 polymer ?
#
loop_
_entity_poly.entity_id
_entity_poly.type
_entity_poly.pdbx_seq_one_letter_code
_entity_poly.pdbx_strand_id
1 'polypeptide(L)' 'MDGKSNREEQSERIVKLETDMAYLQEMVQELNDIVTEQQALMMKLEKQNEALNRRIEDLDTEARPNRRPPHY' A
#
# COMPACT_ATOMS: atom_id res chain seq x y z
N MET A 1 -40.68 11.20 33.05
CA MET A 1 -40.26 10.17 32.41
C MET A 1 -39.77 10.49 31.07
N ASP A 2 -38.78 9.90 30.68
CA ASP A 2 -38.27 10.24 29.43
C ASP A 2 -39.04 9.54 28.44
N GLY A 3 -39.16 9.95 27.35
CA GLY A 3 -39.93 9.36 26.36
C GLY A 3 -39.36 8.07 25.83
N LYS A 4 -38.17 7.71 26.19
CA LYS A 4 -37.59 6.52 25.67
C LYS A 4 -37.39 5.47 26.70
N SER A 5 -37.65 4.25 26.33
CA SER A 5 -37.41 3.17 27.23
C SER A 5 -35.97 2.74 27.04
N ASN A 6 -35.47 1.93 27.92
CA ASN A 6 -34.14 1.37 27.79
C ASN A 6 -34.02 0.58 26.51
N ARG A 7 -35.10 -0.08 26.13
CA ARG A 7 -35.06 -0.88 24.94
C ARG A 7 -34.89 -0.02 23.70
N GLU A 8 -35.54 1.12 23.67
CA GLU A 8 -35.39 2.02 22.54
C GLU A 8 -33.99 2.60 22.47
N GLU A 9 -33.45 2.94 23.62
CA GLU A 9 -32.08 3.45 23.65
C GLU A 9 -31.09 2.41 23.17
N GLN A 10 -31.28 1.18 23.58
CA GLN A 10 -30.42 0.10 23.16
C GLN A 10 -30.52 -0.13 21.65
N SER A 11 -31.74 -0.07 21.12
CA SER A 11 -31.92 -0.21 19.69
C SER A 11 -31.20 0.88 18.93
N GLU A 12 -31.30 2.10 19.42
CA GLU A 12 -30.61 3.21 18.74
C GLU A 12 -29.11 3.05 18.79
N ARG A 13 -28.59 2.56 19.90
CA ARG A 13 -27.16 2.34 20.00
C ARG A 13 -26.71 1.24 19.05
N ILE A 14 -27.50 0.20 18.95
CA ILE A 14 -27.17 -0.90 18.05
C ILE A 14 -27.13 -0.42 16.62
N VAL A 15 -28.12 0.40 16.22
CA VAL A 15 -28.16 0.92 14.87
C VAL A 15 -26.93 1.78 14.60
N LYS A 16 -26.58 2.61 15.58
CA LYS A 16 -25.42 3.46 15.41
C LYS A 16 -24.15 2.63 15.29
N LEU A 17 -24.02 1.60 16.13
CA LEU A 17 -22.86 0.76 16.08
C LEU A 17 -22.76 0.00 14.77
N GLU A 18 -23.90 -0.44 14.26
CA GLU A 18 -23.90 -1.11 12.97
C GLU A 18 -23.50 -0.17 11.86
N THR A 19 -23.98 1.05 11.93
CA THR A 19 -23.61 2.05 10.93
C THR A 19 -22.13 2.35 11.00
N ASP A 20 -21.61 2.51 12.20
CA ASP A 20 -20.18 2.77 12.37
C ASP A 20 -19.36 1.62 11.86
N MET A 21 -19.81 0.41 12.13
CA MET A 21 -19.09 -0.77 11.69
C MET A 21 -19.06 -0.87 10.17
N ALA A 22 -20.18 -0.59 9.53
CA ALA A 22 -20.23 -0.59 8.07
C ALA A 22 -19.27 0.44 7.49
N TYR A 23 -19.21 1.60 8.11
CA TYR A 23 -18.31 2.64 7.66
C TYR A 23 -16.86 2.21 7.83
N LEU A 24 -16.55 1.61 8.97
CA LEU A 24 -15.19 1.14 9.23
C LEU A 24 -14.78 0.03 8.27
N GLN A 25 -15.72 -0.86 7.95
CA GLN A 25 -15.42 -1.91 7.00
C GLN A 25 -15.11 -1.33 5.63
N GLU A 26 -15.81 -0.29 5.26
CA GLU A 26 -15.57 0.36 4.00
C GLU A 26 -14.18 0.99 3.99
N MET A 27 -13.81 1.61 5.10
CA MET A 27 -12.51 2.22 5.19
C MET A 27 -11.39 1.20 5.14
N VAL A 28 -11.59 0.08 5.80
CA VAL A 28 -10.61 -1.00 5.76
C VAL A 28 -10.43 -1.51 4.34
N GLN A 29 -11.55 -1.62 3.61
CA GLN A 29 -11.50 -2.06 2.24
C GLN A 29 -10.70 -1.09 1.39
N GLU A 30 -10.94 0.20 1.56
CA GLU A 30 -10.21 1.21 0.81
C GLU A 30 -8.73 1.19 1.15
N LEU A 31 -8.40 1.04 2.42
CA LEU A 31 -7.00 0.95 2.81
C LEU A 31 -6.34 -0.28 2.20
N ASN A 32 -7.07 -1.38 2.16
CA ASN A 32 -6.55 -2.58 1.56
C ASN A 32 -6.24 -2.36 0.08
N ASP A 33 -7.12 -1.67 -0.62
CA ASP A 33 -6.92 -1.39 -2.03
C ASP A 33 -5.70 -0.51 -2.22
N ILE A 34 -5.55 0.49 -1.36
CA ILE A 34 -4.41 1.40 -1.45
C ILE A 34 -3.10 0.64 -1.21
N VAL A 35 -3.08 -0.23 -0.20
CA VAL A 35 -1.88 -0.99 0.10
C VAL A 35 -1.53 -1.90 -1.07
N THR A 36 -2.54 -2.52 -1.67
CA THR A 36 -2.30 -3.39 -2.82
C THR A 36 -1.71 -2.61 -3.99
N GLU A 37 -2.24 -1.41 -4.24
CA GLU A 37 -1.72 -0.57 -5.30
C GLU A 37 -0.30 -0.14 -5.01
N GLN A 38 -0.02 0.20 -3.77
CA GLN A 38 1.31 0.61 -3.40
C GLN A 38 2.31 -0.53 -3.56
N GLN A 39 1.91 -1.73 -3.21
CA GLN A 39 2.78 -2.88 -3.37
C GLN A 39 3.11 -3.13 -4.85
N ALA A 40 2.10 -3.01 -5.71
CA ALA A 40 2.33 -3.18 -7.14
C ALA A 40 3.27 -2.12 -7.66
N LEU A 41 3.11 -0.89 -7.17
CA LEU A 41 3.96 0.20 -7.59
C LEU A 41 5.39 0.00 -7.13
N MET A 42 5.56 -0.49 -5.91
CA MET A 42 6.88 -0.76 -5.38
C MET A 42 7.58 -1.84 -6.19
N MET A 43 6.88 -2.88 -6.56
CA MET A 43 7.46 -3.93 -7.37
C MET A 43 7.89 -3.40 -8.73
N LYS A 44 7.08 -2.51 -9.29
CA LYS A 44 7.42 -1.92 -10.58
C LYS A 44 8.67 -1.06 -10.44
N LEU A 45 8.76 -0.29 -9.37
CA LEU A 45 9.93 0.55 -9.14
C LEU A 45 11.18 -0.28 -8.92
N GLU A 46 11.04 -1.39 -8.22
CA GLU A 46 12.18 -2.27 -8.01
C GLU A 46 12.71 -2.84 -9.32
N LYS A 47 11.79 -3.24 -10.20
CA LYS A 47 12.21 -3.75 -11.48
C LYS A 47 12.87 -2.68 -12.34
N GLN A 48 12.33 -1.48 -12.30
CA GLN A 48 12.92 -0.39 -13.03
C GLN A 48 14.29 -0.05 -12.49
N ASN A 49 14.44 -0.12 -11.19
CA ASN A 49 15.71 0.16 -10.54
C ASN A 49 16.75 -0.88 -10.93
N GLU A 50 16.36 -2.14 -10.95
CA GLU A 50 17.25 -3.19 -11.38
C GLU A 50 17.69 -3.02 -12.82
N ALA A 51 16.74 -2.70 -13.69
CA ALA A 51 17.05 -2.50 -15.08
C ALA A 51 17.99 -1.31 -15.27
N LEU A 52 17.76 -0.26 -14.49
CA LEU A 52 18.60 0.91 -14.58
C LEU A 52 20.00 0.60 -14.09
N ASN A 53 20.11 -0.14 -13.01
CA ASN A 53 21.41 -0.51 -12.50
C ASN A 53 22.19 -1.36 -13.51
N ARG A 54 21.52 -2.24 -14.20
CA ARG A 54 22.18 -3.02 -15.23
C ARG A 54 22.67 -2.14 -16.36
N ARG A 55 21.86 -1.17 -16.74
CA ARG A 55 22.28 -0.27 -17.80
C ARG A 55 23.47 0.55 -17.39
N ILE A 56 23.48 0.98 -16.15
CA ILE A 56 24.60 1.76 -15.65
C ILE A 56 25.84 0.90 -15.64
N GLU A 57 25.75 -0.33 -15.24
CA GLU A 57 26.89 -1.23 -15.25
C GLU A 57 27.39 -1.47 -16.66
N ASP A 58 26.47 -1.67 -17.60
CA ASP A 58 26.85 -1.88 -18.99
C ASP A 58 27.54 -0.67 -19.56
N LEU A 59 26.99 0.51 -19.29
CA LEU A 59 27.59 1.72 -19.80
C LEU A 59 28.95 1.97 -19.19
N ASP A 60 29.10 1.69 -17.93
CA ASP A 60 30.36 1.86 -17.26
C ASP A 60 31.40 0.95 -17.87
N THR A 61 31.02 -0.28 -18.15
CA THR A 61 31.93 -1.21 -18.77
C THR A 61 32.33 -0.76 -20.16
N GLU A 62 31.37 -0.30 -20.93
CA GLU A 62 31.66 0.17 -22.27
C GLU A 62 32.48 1.46 -22.27
N ALA A 63 32.17 2.33 -21.34
CA ALA A 63 32.87 3.59 -21.31
C ALA A 63 34.29 3.47 -20.85
N ARG A 64 34.66 2.37 -20.20
CA ARG A 64 36.01 2.23 -19.74
C ARG A 64 36.57 0.92 -20.15
N PRO A 65 36.70 0.66 -21.36
CA PRO A 65 37.20 -0.62 -21.81
C PRO A 65 38.62 -0.89 -21.33
N ASN A 66 39.35 0.10 -21.12
CA ASN A 66 40.70 -0.11 -20.71
C ASN A 66 40.84 -0.29 -19.26
N ARG A 67 39.83 -0.04 -18.50
CA ARG A 67 39.95 -0.07 -17.17
C ARG A 67 39.57 -1.36 -16.76
N ARG A 68 39.89 -2.35 -17.08
CA ARG A 68 39.45 -3.56 -16.73
C ARG A 68 39.50 -3.79 -15.37
N PRO A 69 38.65 -4.38 -14.82
CA PRO A 69 38.57 -4.67 -13.48
C PRO A 69 39.69 -5.51 -13.20
N PRO A 70 40.30 -5.23 -12.36
CA PRO A 70 41.43 -5.89 -12.08
C PRO A 70 41.22 -7.10 -11.38
N HIS A 71 40.25 -7.41 -11.01
CA HIS A 71 40.06 -8.42 -10.29
C HIS A 71 40.42 -9.48 -11.03
N TYR A 72 40.71 -9.86 -11.36
CA TYR A 72 40.97 -10.97 -11.90
C TYR A 72 42.04 -11.41 -11.14
#